data_b31e188237cacfb621591965a23f3bce
#
_entry.id   b31e188237cacfb621591965a23f3bce
#
_cell.length_a   1.000
_cell.length_b   1.000
_cell.length_c   1.000
_cell.angle_alpha   90.00
_cell.angle_beta   90.00
_cell.angle_gamma   90.00
#
_symmetry.space_group_name_H-M   'P 1'
#
loop_
_entity.id
_entity.type
_entity.pdbx_description
1 polymer ?
#
loop_
_entity_poly.entity_id
_entity_poly.type
_entity_poly.pdbx_seq_one_letter_code
_entity_poly.pdbx_strand_id
1 'polypeptide(L)'
;MKNGLAIWHYPHRSVLENVAFFAEQGFDSVSILGYHMDPICADEQQSAELARLINEKGIVLTVHHKLPLDHSEESVSSFKATVDRFAAWQRKYKSIDILSFDVLEPIRDCITPYIDYVLEKVPFSKIALEDFGLTERERQQIEHLKSNERFGYLIDIGHMHIRMHGKRHEGETLMINSPDECPATEQPTAEDFLRAFRSKEFPIFEIHLHSNDGITDLHYFLDDGVLDVKMIADVLKEIDYRGILTIESAPGCMFRCAYPESDKRILKTYEIWKQCIGK
;
A
#
# COMPACT_ATOMS: atom_id res chain seq x y z
N MET A 1 -6.55 -13.99 4.81
CA MET A 1 -5.57 -12.90 4.61
C MET A 1 -4.35 -13.46 3.90
N LYS A 2 -3.88 -12.81 2.84
CA LYS A 2 -2.63 -13.08 2.13
C LYS A 2 -1.53 -12.19 2.68
N ASN A 3 -0.29 -12.68 2.73
CA ASN A 3 0.84 -11.93 3.24
C ASN A 3 1.70 -11.47 2.06
N GLY A 4 1.86 -10.18 1.91
CA GLY A 4 2.57 -9.55 0.82
C GLY A 4 3.82 -8.80 1.28
N LEU A 5 4.61 -8.37 0.32
CA LEU A 5 5.77 -7.52 0.50
C LEU A 5 5.84 -6.42 -0.55
N ALA A 6 6.12 -5.21 -0.11
CA ALA A 6 6.48 -4.07 -0.94
C ALA A 6 7.93 -4.21 -1.43
N ILE A 7 8.11 -4.65 -2.67
CA ILE A 7 9.44 -5.02 -3.18
C ILE A 7 10.28 -3.83 -3.67
N TRP A 8 9.72 -2.65 -3.77
CA TRP A 8 10.45 -1.45 -4.21
C TRP A 8 11.53 -0.96 -3.25
N HIS A 9 11.47 -1.40 -2.02
CA HIS A 9 12.49 -1.08 -1.02
C HIS A 9 13.75 -1.97 -1.11
N TYR A 10 13.83 -2.85 -2.12
CA TYR A 10 14.94 -3.82 -2.31
C TYR A 10 15.61 -3.62 -3.68
N PRO A 11 16.22 -2.43 -3.96
CA PRO A 11 16.73 -2.07 -5.28
C PRO A 11 18.02 -2.79 -5.70
N HIS A 12 18.59 -3.63 -4.85
CA HIS A 12 19.76 -4.45 -5.17
C HIS A 12 19.45 -5.65 -6.08
N ARG A 13 18.18 -5.86 -6.39
CA ARG A 13 17.68 -6.80 -7.40
C ARG A 13 16.73 -6.07 -8.34
N SER A 14 16.62 -6.59 -9.57
CA SER A 14 15.53 -6.18 -10.46
C SER A 14 14.17 -6.57 -9.88
N VAL A 15 13.09 -5.99 -10.40
CA VAL A 15 11.72 -6.35 -10.00
C VAL A 15 11.46 -7.85 -10.18
N LEU A 16 11.85 -8.42 -11.33
CA LEU A 16 11.66 -9.84 -11.62
C LEU A 16 12.41 -10.75 -10.65
N GLU A 17 13.66 -10.41 -10.34
CA GLU A 17 14.46 -11.15 -9.34
C GLU A 17 13.86 -11.05 -7.95
N ASN A 18 13.33 -9.88 -7.55
CA ASN A 18 12.64 -9.71 -6.27
C ASN A 18 11.36 -10.55 -6.22
N VAL A 19 10.54 -10.56 -7.28
CA VAL A 19 9.33 -11.40 -7.35
C VAL A 19 9.70 -12.87 -7.18
N ALA A 20 10.70 -13.36 -7.91
CA ALA A 20 11.15 -14.76 -7.81
C ALA A 20 11.66 -15.07 -6.42
N PHE A 21 12.54 -14.25 -5.87
CA PHE A 21 13.17 -14.46 -4.56
C PHE A 21 12.12 -14.49 -3.44
N PHE A 22 11.25 -13.50 -3.34
CA PHE A 22 10.29 -13.41 -2.23
C PHE A 22 9.15 -14.44 -2.35
N ALA A 23 8.79 -14.85 -3.57
CA ALA A 23 7.90 -15.99 -3.78
C ALA A 23 8.48 -17.28 -3.17
N GLU A 24 9.78 -17.51 -3.33
CA GLU A 24 10.48 -18.68 -2.75
C GLU A 24 10.59 -18.61 -1.22
N GLN A 25 10.52 -17.40 -0.64
CA GLN A 25 10.46 -17.21 0.81
C GLN A 25 9.06 -17.38 1.40
N GLY A 26 8.05 -17.68 0.57
CA GLY A 26 6.69 -17.99 1.01
C GLY A 26 5.77 -16.79 1.17
N PHE A 27 6.08 -15.65 0.55
CA PHE A 27 5.12 -14.57 0.43
C PHE A 27 4.01 -14.92 -0.58
N ASP A 28 2.77 -14.62 -0.22
CA ASP A 28 1.59 -14.88 -1.05
C ASP A 28 1.35 -13.77 -2.10
N SER A 29 1.94 -12.59 -1.87
CA SER A 29 1.73 -11.39 -2.68
C SER A 29 2.99 -10.56 -2.77
N VAL A 30 3.14 -9.82 -3.88
CA VAL A 30 4.14 -8.76 -4.04
C VAL A 30 3.44 -7.48 -4.48
N SER A 31 3.88 -6.35 -3.90
CA SER A 31 3.46 -5.02 -4.32
C SER A 31 4.60 -4.32 -5.05
N ILE A 32 4.32 -3.75 -6.22
CA ILE A 32 5.28 -3.06 -7.09
C ILE A 32 4.87 -1.61 -7.22
N LEU A 33 5.81 -0.66 -7.10
CA LEU A 33 5.49 0.74 -7.40
C LEU A 33 5.20 0.95 -8.90
N GLY A 34 4.23 1.81 -9.17
CA GLY A 34 3.78 2.09 -10.53
C GLY A 34 4.91 2.52 -11.48
N TYR A 35 5.86 3.32 -11.00
CA TYR A 35 7.01 3.74 -11.81
C TYR A 35 8.03 2.61 -12.09
N HIS A 36 8.02 1.53 -11.31
CA HIS A 36 8.78 0.30 -11.61
C HIS A 36 7.98 -0.63 -12.52
N MET A 37 6.66 -0.67 -12.38
CA MET A 37 5.78 -1.48 -13.22
C MET A 37 5.64 -0.92 -14.63
N ASP A 38 5.67 0.40 -14.79
CA ASP A 38 5.45 1.08 -16.06
C ASP A 38 6.47 0.69 -17.14
N PRO A 39 7.81 0.68 -16.89
CA PRO A 39 8.79 0.18 -17.85
C PRO A 39 8.58 -1.30 -18.21
N ILE A 40 8.17 -2.13 -17.25
CA ILE A 40 7.88 -3.54 -17.50
C ILE A 40 6.70 -3.69 -18.46
N CYS A 41 5.65 -2.88 -18.27
CA CYS A 41 4.49 -2.88 -19.17
C CYS A 41 4.86 -2.42 -20.60
N ALA A 42 5.90 -1.60 -20.76
CA ALA A 42 6.38 -1.14 -22.05
C ALA A 42 7.32 -2.14 -22.76
N ASP A 43 7.85 -3.12 -22.03
CA ASP A 43 8.76 -4.16 -22.54
C ASP A 43 8.04 -5.51 -22.62
N GLU A 44 7.86 -6.01 -23.83
CA GLU A 44 7.13 -7.26 -24.08
C GLU A 44 7.76 -8.48 -23.41
N GLN A 45 9.10 -8.56 -23.39
CA GLN A 45 9.81 -9.70 -22.79
C GLN A 45 9.69 -9.67 -21.26
N GLN A 46 9.91 -8.51 -20.63
CA GLN A 46 9.76 -8.35 -19.19
C GLN A 46 8.30 -8.56 -18.74
N SER A 47 7.34 -8.05 -19.55
CA SER A 47 5.91 -8.26 -19.33
C SER A 47 5.55 -9.74 -19.31
N ALA A 48 5.99 -10.50 -20.31
CA ALA A 48 5.73 -11.92 -20.40
C ALA A 48 6.39 -12.70 -19.25
N GLU A 49 7.61 -12.35 -18.89
CA GLU A 49 8.35 -12.99 -17.81
C GLU A 49 7.72 -12.71 -16.44
N LEU A 50 7.31 -11.47 -16.15
CA LEU A 50 6.60 -11.15 -14.92
C LEU A 50 5.30 -11.95 -14.82
N ALA A 51 4.50 -11.98 -15.88
CA ALA A 51 3.26 -12.73 -15.90
C ALA A 51 3.48 -14.23 -15.71
N ARG A 52 4.54 -14.80 -16.32
CA ARG A 52 4.94 -16.19 -16.12
C ARG A 52 5.29 -16.47 -14.67
N LEU A 53 6.15 -15.65 -14.06
CA LEU A 53 6.57 -15.80 -12.64
C LEU A 53 5.38 -15.75 -11.70
N ILE A 54 4.49 -14.77 -11.86
CA ILE A 54 3.28 -14.63 -11.03
C ILE A 54 2.43 -15.89 -11.12
N ASN A 55 2.17 -16.38 -12.34
CA ASN A 55 1.32 -17.54 -12.54
C ASN A 55 1.97 -18.84 -12.02
N GLU A 56 3.25 -19.08 -12.31
CA GLU A 56 3.95 -20.30 -11.88
C GLU A 56 4.14 -20.36 -10.36
N LYS A 57 4.35 -19.23 -9.72
CA LYS A 57 4.54 -19.16 -8.25
C LYS A 57 3.22 -18.98 -7.50
N GLY A 58 2.11 -18.73 -8.18
CA GLY A 58 0.82 -18.46 -7.56
C GLY A 58 0.78 -17.16 -6.75
N ILE A 59 1.59 -16.18 -7.14
CA ILE A 59 1.72 -14.89 -6.47
C ILE A 59 0.58 -13.95 -6.86
N VAL A 60 0.04 -13.24 -5.90
CA VAL A 60 -0.85 -12.10 -6.15
C VAL A 60 -0.02 -10.85 -6.40
N LEU A 61 -0.33 -10.12 -7.46
CA LEU A 61 0.32 -8.86 -7.80
C LEU A 61 -0.56 -7.69 -7.38
N THR A 62 -0.01 -6.78 -6.57
CA THR A 62 -0.56 -5.44 -6.38
C THR A 62 0.37 -4.40 -6.98
N VAL A 63 -0.18 -3.29 -7.43
CA VAL A 63 0.59 -2.16 -7.95
C VAL A 63 0.18 -0.92 -7.19
N HIS A 64 1.15 -0.28 -6.54
CA HIS A 64 0.95 0.95 -5.80
C HIS A 64 1.47 2.14 -6.61
N HIS A 65 0.64 3.14 -6.85
CA HIS A 65 0.97 4.29 -7.68
C HIS A 65 0.47 5.59 -7.03
N LYS A 66 0.76 6.71 -7.65
CA LYS A 66 0.25 8.02 -7.24
C LYS A 66 -0.77 8.51 -8.24
N LEU A 67 -1.79 9.20 -7.79
CA LEU A 67 -2.58 10.08 -8.66
C LEU A 67 -1.66 11.14 -9.28
N PRO A 68 -2.10 11.95 -10.24
CA PRO A 68 -1.24 13.00 -10.80
C PRO A 68 -0.58 13.83 -9.70
N LEU A 69 0.65 14.28 -9.92
CA LEU A 69 1.36 15.07 -8.90
C LEU A 69 0.81 16.48 -8.76
N ASP A 70 0.19 16.99 -9.84
CA ASP A 70 -0.45 18.30 -9.89
C ASP A 70 -1.47 18.33 -11.04
N HIS A 71 -2.13 19.48 -11.22
CA HIS A 71 -3.14 19.70 -12.27
C HIS A 71 -2.56 20.07 -13.65
N SER A 72 -1.24 20.05 -13.84
CA SER A 72 -0.63 20.34 -15.13
C SER A 72 -1.04 19.30 -16.18
N GLU A 73 -1.13 19.74 -17.43
CA GLU A 73 -1.44 18.86 -18.56
C GLU A 73 -0.39 17.72 -18.66
N GLU A 74 0.86 18.01 -18.37
CA GLU A 74 1.96 17.05 -18.37
C GLU A 74 1.75 15.94 -17.32
N SER A 75 1.49 16.34 -16.06
CA SER A 75 1.26 15.40 -14.95
C SER A 75 0.05 14.51 -15.21
N VAL A 76 -1.07 15.09 -15.63
CA VAL A 76 -2.31 14.37 -15.93
C VAL A 76 -2.15 13.45 -17.13
N SER A 77 -1.46 13.89 -18.20
CA SER A 77 -1.21 13.06 -19.38
C SER A 77 -0.29 11.90 -19.08
N SER A 78 0.77 12.13 -18.30
CA SER A 78 1.69 11.09 -17.84
C SER A 78 0.97 10.02 -17.02
N PHE A 79 0.16 10.43 -16.06
CA PHE A 79 -0.68 9.52 -15.26
C PHE A 79 -1.59 8.66 -16.14
N LYS A 80 -2.35 9.30 -17.05
CA LYS A 80 -3.26 8.59 -17.95
C LYS A 80 -2.52 7.59 -18.84
N ALA A 81 -1.37 7.97 -19.39
CA ALA A 81 -0.55 7.09 -20.22
C ALA A 81 -0.06 5.86 -19.42
N THR A 82 0.33 6.03 -18.16
CA THR A 82 0.71 4.93 -17.27
C THR A 82 -0.48 4.00 -16.98
N VAL A 83 -1.64 4.55 -16.65
CA VAL A 83 -2.87 3.77 -16.43
C VAL A 83 -3.26 2.99 -17.70
N ASP A 84 -3.15 3.58 -18.87
CA ASP A 84 -3.45 2.90 -20.14
C ASP A 84 -2.50 1.73 -20.42
N ARG A 85 -1.20 1.85 -20.04
CA ARG A 85 -0.25 0.73 -20.12
C ARG A 85 -0.59 -0.38 -19.15
N PHE A 86 -0.93 -0.06 -17.88
CA PHE A 86 -1.41 -1.06 -16.92
C PHE A 86 -2.67 -1.77 -17.41
N ALA A 87 -3.61 -1.04 -17.97
CA ALA A 87 -4.83 -1.60 -18.55
C ALA A 87 -4.54 -2.51 -19.75
N ALA A 88 -3.60 -2.15 -20.63
CA ALA A 88 -3.19 -2.99 -21.74
C ALA A 88 -2.52 -4.28 -21.24
N TRP A 89 -1.60 -4.17 -20.31
CA TRP A 89 -0.92 -5.31 -19.66
C TRP A 89 -1.91 -6.24 -18.98
N GLN A 90 -2.84 -5.70 -18.20
CA GLN A 90 -3.87 -6.47 -17.50
C GLN A 90 -4.82 -7.19 -18.46
N ARG A 91 -5.23 -6.55 -19.57
CA ARG A 91 -6.07 -7.21 -20.60
C ARG A 91 -5.37 -8.44 -21.18
N LYS A 92 -4.03 -8.38 -21.33
CA LYS A 92 -3.24 -9.46 -21.90
C LYS A 92 -2.98 -10.58 -20.88
N TYR A 93 -2.60 -10.23 -19.65
CA TYR A 93 -2.07 -11.17 -18.65
C TYR A 93 -3.00 -11.42 -17.46
N LYS A 94 -4.01 -10.56 -17.22
CA LYS A 94 -5.03 -10.66 -16.16
C LYS A 94 -4.47 -10.79 -14.73
N SER A 95 -3.37 -10.12 -14.42
CA SER A 95 -2.56 -10.45 -13.24
C SER A 95 -2.38 -9.30 -12.24
N ILE A 96 -3.00 -8.12 -12.41
CA ILE A 96 -3.02 -7.09 -11.36
C ILE A 96 -4.30 -7.23 -10.56
N ASP A 97 -4.19 -7.69 -9.32
CA ASP A 97 -5.34 -7.91 -8.43
C ASP A 97 -5.84 -6.61 -7.82
N ILE A 98 -4.91 -5.77 -7.34
CA ILE A 98 -5.20 -4.46 -6.76
C ILE A 98 -4.29 -3.43 -7.40
N LEU A 99 -4.87 -2.30 -7.79
CA LEU A 99 -4.16 -1.09 -8.16
C LEU A 99 -4.52 -0.01 -7.15
N SER A 100 -3.57 0.40 -6.34
CA SER A 100 -3.75 1.36 -5.27
C SER A 100 -3.07 2.70 -5.57
N PHE A 101 -3.59 3.77 -4.97
CA PHE A 101 -3.16 5.13 -5.27
C PHE A 101 -3.01 5.98 -4.01
N ASP A 102 -1.85 6.67 -3.92
CA ASP A 102 -1.67 7.82 -3.05
C ASP A 102 -2.41 9.03 -3.62
N VAL A 103 -2.94 9.82 -2.70
CA VAL A 103 -3.51 11.13 -3.00
C VAL A 103 -2.70 12.20 -2.30
N LEU A 104 -1.90 12.90 -3.06
CA LEU A 104 -1.03 13.96 -2.55
C LEU A 104 -1.58 15.35 -2.90
N GLU A 105 -1.18 16.36 -2.13
CA GLU A 105 -1.45 17.76 -2.51
C GLU A 105 -0.75 18.10 -3.85
N PRO A 106 -1.35 18.88 -4.75
CA PRO A 106 -2.66 19.55 -4.63
C PRO A 106 -3.85 18.73 -5.16
N ILE A 107 -3.69 17.46 -5.54
CA ILE A 107 -4.71 16.62 -6.20
C ILE A 107 -5.87 16.27 -5.26
N ARG A 108 -5.67 16.33 -3.95
CA ARG A 108 -6.70 16.06 -2.94
C ARG A 108 -8.00 16.83 -3.18
N ASP A 109 -7.93 17.98 -3.83
CA ASP A 109 -9.10 18.78 -4.20
C ASP A 109 -9.91 18.22 -5.38
N CYS A 110 -9.38 17.27 -6.15
CA CYS A 110 -9.99 16.78 -7.38
C CYS A 110 -9.67 15.31 -7.66
N ILE A 111 -10.13 14.40 -6.80
CA ILE A 111 -9.85 12.95 -6.87
C ILE A 111 -10.73 12.24 -7.92
N THR A 112 -12.01 12.60 -7.95
CA THR A 112 -13.06 11.93 -8.74
C THR A 112 -12.66 11.61 -10.18
N PRO A 113 -12.23 12.57 -11.02
CA PRO A 113 -11.99 12.29 -12.44
C PRO A 113 -10.85 11.32 -12.68
N TYR A 114 -9.90 11.21 -11.75
CA TYR A 114 -8.77 10.30 -11.87
C TYR A 114 -9.16 8.88 -11.50
N ILE A 115 -9.89 8.71 -10.39
CA ILE A 115 -10.39 7.40 -9.97
C ILE A 115 -11.41 6.85 -10.97
N ASP A 116 -12.32 7.68 -11.48
CA ASP A 116 -13.28 7.27 -12.52
C ASP A 116 -12.56 6.82 -13.78
N TYR A 117 -11.50 7.54 -14.20
CA TYR A 117 -10.68 7.14 -15.34
C TYR A 117 -10.04 5.77 -15.13
N VAL A 118 -9.46 5.53 -13.95
CA VAL A 118 -8.86 4.22 -13.62
C VAL A 118 -9.89 3.11 -13.64
N LEU A 119 -11.04 3.32 -13.01
CA LEU A 119 -12.14 2.33 -12.98
C LEU A 119 -12.68 1.99 -14.35
N GLU A 120 -12.71 2.97 -15.27
CA GLU A 120 -13.09 2.76 -16.68
C GLU A 120 -12.04 1.93 -17.43
N LYS A 121 -10.75 2.29 -17.30
CA LYS A 121 -9.66 1.73 -18.10
C LYS A 121 -9.20 0.37 -17.62
N VAL A 122 -9.25 0.11 -16.30
CA VAL A 122 -8.70 -1.10 -15.66
C VAL A 122 -9.84 -1.98 -15.10
N PRO A 123 -10.54 -2.76 -15.94
CA PRO A 123 -11.81 -3.41 -15.55
C PRO A 123 -11.64 -4.64 -14.65
N PHE A 124 -10.45 -5.21 -14.53
CA PHE A 124 -10.25 -6.50 -13.84
C PHE A 124 -9.59 -6.38 -12.47
N SER A 125 -9.04 -5.20 -12.12
CA SER A 125 -8.47 -4.96 -10.79
C SER A 125 -9.50 -4.38 -9.84
N LYS A 126 -9.27 -4.60 -8.55
CA LYS A 126 -9.78 -3.73 -7.50
C LYS A 126 -8.96 -2.45 -7.50
N ILE A 127 -9.61 -1.34 -7.25
CA ILE A 127 -8.97 -0.02 -7.17
C ILE A 127 -9.04 0.44 -5.72
N ALA A 128 -7.91 0.71 -5.12
CA ALA A 128 -7.83 1.15 -3.74
C ALA A 128 -7.27 2.59 -3.67
N LEU A 129 -7.90 3.41 -2.84
CA LEU A 129 -7.36 4.70 -2.47
C LEU A 129 -6.68 4.58 -1.12
N GLU A 130 -5.44 5.06 -1.02
CA GLU A 130 -4.78 5.06 0.27
C GLU A 130 -5.39 6.12 1.18
N ASP A 131 -5.82 5.67 2.36
CA ASP A 131 -6.44 6.55 3.33
C ASP A 131 -5.40 7.22 4.24
N PHE A 132 -4.93 8.36 3.81
CA PHE A 132 -4.09 9.27 4.61
C PHE A 132 -4.91 10.13 5.62
N GLY A 133 -6.11 9.71 6.01
CA GLY A 133 -7.03 10.55 6.76
C GLY A 133 -7.78 11.50 5.81
N LEU A 134 -8.67 10.93 5.00
CA LEU A 134 -9.47 11.71 4.08
C LEU A 134 -10.39 12.68 4.84
N THR A 135 -10.37 13.94 4.44
CA THR A 135 -11.30 14.96 4.92
C THR A 135 -12.73 14.67 4.44
N GLU A 136 -13.71 15.27 5.06
CA GLU A 136 -15.11 15.16 4.63
C GLU A 136 -15.29 15.57 3.15
N ARG A 137 -14.59 16.62 2.70
CA ARG A 137 -14.60 17.06 1.29
C ARG A 137 -14.06 15.99 0.34
N GLU A 138 -12.99 15.29 0.72
CA GLU A 138 -12.41 14.22 -0.08
C GLU A 138 -13.32 12.99 -0.10
N ARG A 139 -13.93 12.63 1.04
CA ARG A 139 -14.95 11.57 1.09
C ARG A 139 -16.13 11.84 0.18
N GLN A 140 -16.63 13.09 0.14
CA GLN A 140 -17.72 13.49 -0.76
C GLN A 140 -17.37 13.28 -2.24
N GLN A 141 -16.11 13.44 -2.63
CA GLN A 141 -15.68 13.24 -4.02
C GLN A 141 -15.79 11.77 -4.49
N ILE A 142 -15.69 10.83 -3.56
CA ILE A 142 -15.73 9.38 -3.87
C ILE A 142 -17.06 8.72 -3.44
N GLU A 143 -18.00 9.48 -2.88
CA GLU A 143 -19.26 8.95 -2.34
C GLU A 143 -20.08 8.19 -3.39
N HIS A 144 -20.05 8.63 -4.65
CA HIS A 144 -20.73 7.99 -5.77
C HIS A 144 -20.22 6.56 -6.03
N LEU A 145 -19.06 6.19 -5.50
CA LEU A 145 -18.44 4.87 -5.66
C LEU A 145 -18.87 3.85 -4.60
N LYS A 146 -19.72 4.22 -3.63
CA LYS A 146 -20.16 3.31 -2.54
C LYS A 146 -20.80 2.00 -3.01
N SER A 147 -21.38 2.00 -4.20
CA SER A 147 -21.96 0.79 -4.82
C SER A 147 -21.01 0.05 -5.76
N ASN A 148 -19.79 0.55 -5.96
CA ASN A 148 -18.82 -0.07 -6.85
C ASN A 148 -17.97 -1.09 -6.09
N GLU A 149 -18.25 -2.37 -6.26
CA GLU A 149 -17.55 -3.48 -5.57
C GLU A 149 -16.05 -3.56 -5.89
N ARG A 150 -15.58 -2.85 -6.93
CA ARG A 150 -14.16 -2.77 -7.29
C ARG A 150 -13.44 -1.60 -6.65
N PHE A 151 -14.14 -0.69 -5.97
CA PHE A 151 -13.53 0.43 -5.28
C PHE A 151 -13.49 0.21 -3.77
N GLY A 152 -12.36 0.58 -3.14
CA GLY A 152 -12.16 0.44 -1.70
C GLY A 152 -10.92 1.18 -1.22
N TYR A 153 -10.49 0.84 -0.02
CA TYR A 153 -9.32 1.46 0.60
C TYR A 153 -8.10 0.53 0.62
N LEU A 154 -6.94 1.17 0.54
CA LEU A 154 -5.70 0.74 1.14
C LEU A 154 -5.56 1.49 2.46
N ILE A 155 -5.29 0.76 3.54
CA ILE A 155 -5.03 1.36 4.86
C ILE A 155 -3.56 1.12 5.21
N ASP A 156 -2.80 2.19 5.39
CA ASP A 156 -1.47 2.08 5.98
C ASP A 156 -1.56 2.20 7.51
N ILE A 157 -1.17 1.12 8.18
CA ILE A 157 -1.22 1.04 9.66
C ILE A 157 -0.14 1.91 10.29
N GLY A 158 1.02 2.03 9.67
CA GLY A 158 2.07 2.91 10.15
C GLY A 158 1.62 4.37 10.14
N HIS A 159 1.01 4.82 9.05
CA HIS A 159 0.41 6.14 8.94
C HIS A 159 -0.74 6.35 9.93
N MET A 160 -1.62 5.36 10.08
CA MET A 160 -2.70 5.40 11.06
C MET A 160 -2.17 5.53 12.49
N HIS A 161 -1.12 4.78 12.84
CA HIS A 161 -0.46 4.85 14.13
C HIS A 161 0.09 6.24 14.43
N ILE A 162 0.79 6.86 13.49
CA ILE A 162 1.33 8.23 13.62
C ILE A 162 0.20 9.25 13.84
N ARG A 163 -0.90 9.13 13.08
CA ARG A 163 -2.07 10.01 13.25
C ARG A 163 -2.68 9.91 14.66
N MET A 164 -2.83 8.69 15.15
CA MET A 164 -3.39 8.44 16.49
C MET A 164 -2.49 8.97 17.59
N HIS A 165 -1.19 8.91 17.42
CA HIS A 165 -0.22 9.46 18.38
C HIS A 165 -0.35 10.98 18.56
N GLY A 166 -0.79 11.69 17.52
CA GLY A 166 -1.02 13.13 17.55
C GLY A 166 0.21 14.00 17.84
N LYS A 167 1.40 13.41 18.00
CA LYS A 167 2.67 14.14 18.17
C LYS A 167 3.23 14.49 16.80
N ARG A 168 3.77 15.71 16.67
CA ARG A 168 4.43 16.18 15.45
C ARG A 168 5.77 16.81 15.82
N HIS A 169 6.77 16.62 14.98
CA HIS A 169 7.98 17.43 15.05
C HIS A 169 7.66 18.86 14.59
N GLU A 170 8.19 19.83 15.32
CA GLU A 170 7.98 21.24 14.98
C GLU A 170 8.56 21.53 13.57
N GLY A 171 7.72 21.97 12.63
CA GLY A 171 8.12 22.30 11.26
C GLY A 171 7.98 21.17 10.21
N GLU A 172 7.56 19.96 10.57
CA GLU A 172 7.25 18.92 9.59
C GLU A 172 5.83 19.01 9.07
N THR A 173 5.72 19.19 7.77
CA THR A 173 4.44 19.02 7.05
C THR A 173 4.29 17.53 6.77
N LEU A 174 3.65 16.80 7.68
CA LEU A 174 3.29 15.42 7.39
C LEU A 174 2.26 15.39 6.26
N MET A 175 2.50 14.55 5.26
CA MET A 175 1.49 14.22 4.24
C MET A 175 0.25 13.56 4.86
N ILE A 176 0.33 13.20 6.12
CA ILE A 176 -0.68 12.49 6.90
C ILE A 176 -1.49 13.54 7.67
N ASN A 177 -2.51 14.05 7.05
CA ASN A 177 -3.40 15.05 7.66
C ASN A 177 -4.78 14.46 7.93
N SER A 178 -5.08 14.24 9.17
CA SER A 178 -6.30 14.70 9.83
C SER A 178 -6.23 14.41 11.32
N PRO A 179 -6.33 15.41 12.18
CA PRO A 179 -6.46 15.23 13.62
C PRO A 179 -7.86 14.82 14.06
N ASP A 180 -8.85 14.87 13.18
CA ASP A 180 -10.26 14.88 13.60
C ASP A 180 -10.88 13.49 13.80
N GLU A 181 -10.27 12.43 13.29
CA GLU A 181 -10.85 11.08 13.37
C GLU A 181 -10.44 10.28 14.62
N CYS A 182 -9.31 10.61 15.22
CA CYS A 182 -8.86 9.97 16.46
C CYS A 182 -8.31 11.02 17.43
N PRO A 183 -8.80 11.05 18.68
CA PRO A 183 -8.17 11.87 19.69
C PRO A 183 -6.73 11.42 19.87
N ALA A 184 -5.80 12.39 19.93
CA ALA A 184 -4.39 12.12 20.18
C ALA A 184 -4.20 11.32 21.46
N THR A 185 -3.51 10.19 21.36
CA THR A 185 -3.15 9.36 22.51
C THR A 185 -1.68 9.03 22.49
N GLU A 186 -1.04 9.00 23.63
CA GLU A 186 0.40 8.69 23.73
C GLU A 186 0.71 7.24 23.32
N GLN A 187 -0.26 6.34 23.44
CA GLN A 187 -0.16 4.94 23.03
C GLN A 187 -1.52 4.49 22.50
N PRO A 188 -1.71 4.44 21.17
CA PRO A 188 -2.93 3.93 20.56
C PRO A 188 -3.25 2.51 21.02
N THR A 189 -4.51 2.29 21.39
CA THR A 189 -5.00 1.01 21.89
C THR A 189 -5.65 0.19 20.75
N ALA A 190 -5.89 -1.10 21.01
CA ALA A 190 -6.65 -1.95 20.08
C ALA A 190 -8.04 -1.35 19.76
N GLU A 191 -8.73 -0.75 20.74
CA GLU A 191 -10.03 -0.13 20.53
C GLU A 191 -9.96 1.09 19.61
N ASP A 192 -8.87 1.85 19.64
CA ASP A 192 -8.66 2.99 18.74
C ASP A 192 -8.54 2.50 17.31
N PHE A 193 -7.75 1.46 17.05
CA PHE A 193 -7.64 0.83 15.73
C PHE A 193 -8.97 0.20 15.28
N LEU A 194 -9.65 -0.54 16.17
CA LEU A 194 -10.96 -1.14 15.86
C LEU A 194 -11.97 -0.08 15.44
N ARG A 195 -12.04 1.04 16.19
CA ARG A 195 -12.90 2.17 15.86
C ARG A 195 -12.55 2.75 14.50
N ALA A 196 -11.28 2.97 14.19
CA ALA A 196 -10.82 3.50 12.93
C ALA A 196 -11.16 2.57 11.75
N PHE A 197 -10.96 1.25 11.90
CA PHE A 197 -11.34 0.29 10.86
C PHE A 197 -12.84 0.20 10.65
N ARG A 198 -13.63 0.18 11.75
CA ARG A 198 -15.10 0.09 11.70
C ARG A 198 -15.77 1.37 11.15
N SER A 199 -15.08 2.51 11.19
CA SER A 199 -15.57 3.77 10.63
C SER A 199 -15.42 3.86 9.11
N LYS A 200 -14.75 2.92 8.45
CA LYS A 200 -14.55 2.97 7.00
C LYS A 200 -15.81 2.62 6.24
N GLU A 201 -16.22 3.51 5.34
CA GLU A 201 -17.42 3.38 4.52
C GLU A 201 -17.23 2.53 3.27
N PHE A 202 -15.99 2.22 2.91
CA PHE A 202 -15.63 1.35 1.80
C PHE A 202 -14.90 0.09 2.27
N PRO A 203 -14.93 -1.01 1.50
CA PRO A 203 -14.16 -2.21 1.81
C PRO A 203 -12.65 -1.93 1.82
N ILE A 204 -11.93 -2.61 2.70
CA ILE A 204 -10.47 -2.53 2.77
C ILE A 204 -9.91 -3.70 1.97
N PHE A 205 -9.23 -3.40 0.87
CA PHE A 205 -8.66 -4.42 -0.02
C PHE A 205 -7.22 -4.76 0.31
N GLU A 206 -6.44 -3.76 0.72
CA GLU A 206 -5.04 -3.90 1.06
C GLU A 206 -4.73 -3.15 2.35
N ILE A 207 -3.79 -3.68 3.10
CA ILE A 207 -3.23 -3.04 4.29
C ILE A 207 -1.72 -3.00 4.11
N HIS A 208 -1.12 -1.83 4.27
CA HIS A 208 0.31 -1.69 4.43
C HIS A 208 0.67 -1.74 5.92
N LEU A 209 1.76 -2.45 6.22
CA LEU A 209 2.23 -2.64 7.60
C LEU A 209 3.73 -2.38 7.67
N HIS A 210 4.08 -1.35 8.41
CA HIS A 210 5.43 -1.05 8.84
C HIS A 210 5.41 -0.52 10.27
N SER A 211 6.54 -0.55 10.96
CA SER A 211 6.66 0.11 12.26
C SER A 211 7.25 1.52 12.10
N ASN A 212 7.17 2.31 13.15
CA ASN A 212 7.68 3.69 13.21
C ASN A 212 7.94 4.08 14.68
N ASP A 213 8.35 5.32 14.94
CA ASP A 213 8.56 5.86 16.29
C ASP A 213 7.30 6.51 16.91
N GLY A 214 6.16 6.41 16.23
CA GLY A 214 4.90 7.04 16.60
C GLY A 214 4.77 8.51 16.17
N ILE A 215 5.79 9.08 15.52
CA ILE A 215 5.85 10.50 15.15
C ILE A 215 6.18 10.68 13.67
N THR A 216 7.13 9.88 13.16
CA THR A 216 7.70 10.04 11.83
C THR A 216 7.40 8.81 10.98
N ASP A 217 7.12 9.03 9.71
CA ASP A 217 6.92 7.97 8.72
C ASP A 217 8.26 7.31 8.35
N LEU A 218 8.64 6.31 9.12
CA LEU A 218 9.98 5.73 9.09
C LEU A 218 10.08 4.36 8.43
N HIS A 219 8.97 3.73 8.10
CA HIS A 219 8.91 2.39 7.50
C HIS A 219 9.87 1.38 8.14
N TYR A 220 9.92 1.37 9.48
CA TYR A 220 10.79 0.47 10.23
C TYR A 220 10.41 -0.99 10.06
N PHE A 221 11.37 -1.89 10.30
CA PHE A 221 11.06 -3.30 10.51
C PHE A 221 10.15 -3.48 11.73
N LEU A 222 9.39 -4.55 11.77
CA LEU A 222 8.38 -4.75 12.81
C LEU A 222 8.96 -4.91 14.22
N ASP A 223 10.26 -5.17 14.35
CA ASP A 223 10.96 -5.24 15.63
C ASP A 223 11.77 -3.99 15.98
N ASP A 224 11.68 -2.92 15.17
CA ASP A 224 12.49 -1.71 15.37
C ASP A 224 11.68 -0.50 15.85
N GLY A 225 10.40 -0.52 15.89
CA GLY A 225 9.60 0.63 16.24
C GLY A 225 8.82 0.47 17.54
N VAL A 226 7.83 1.32 17.72
CA VAL A 226 6.95 1.33 18.90
C VAL A 226 5.55 0.76 18.62
N LEU A 227 5.26 0.38 17.36
CA LEU A 227 3.99 -0.23 17.00
C LEU A 227 3.87 -1.63 17.63
N ASP A 228 2.81 -1.87 18.38
CA ASP A 228 2.50 -3.21 18.91
C ASP A 228 1.91 -4.09 17.79
N VAL A 229 2.79 -4.82 17.11
CA VAL A 229 2.45 -5.70 15.98
C VAL A 229 1.51 -6.83 16.38
N LYS A 230 1.63 -7.33 17.61
CA LYS A 230 0.73 -8.39 18.11
C LYS A 230 -0.68 -7.84 18.31
N MET A 231 -0.81 -6.65 18.87
CA MET A 231 -2.10 -5.96 18.99
C MET A 231 -2.75 -5.76 17.62
N ILE A 232 -1.97 -5.31 16.61
CA ILE A 232 -2.48 -5.15 15.24
C ILE A 232 -2.97 -6.48 14.67
N ALA A 233 -2.22 -7.57 14.86
CA ALA A 233 -2.65 -8.89 14.40
C ALA A 233 -3.99 -9.32 15.05
N ASP A 234 -4.18 -9.05 16.33
CA ASP A 234 -5.42 -9.36 17.03
C ASP A 234 -6.59 -8.47 16.56
N VAL A 235 -6.35 -7.17 16.29
CA VAL A 235 -7.33 -6.26 15.68
C VAL A 235 -7.79 -6.77 14.31
N LEU A 236 -6.85 -7.13 13.44
CA LEU A 236 -7.18 -7.62 12.10
C LEU A 236 -7.96 -8.95 12.15
N LYS A 237 -7.67 -9.79 13.14
CA LYS A 237 -8.43 -11.01 13.39
C LYS A 237 -9.84 -10.72 13.87
N GLU A 238 -10.00 -9.74 14.76
CA GLU A 238 -11.32 -9.36 15.30
C GLU A 238 -12.25 -8.79 14.22
N ILE A 239 -11.72 -7.98 13.29
CA ILE A 239 -12.50 -7.47 12.16
C ILE A 239 -12.65 -8.49 11.01
N ASP A 240 -12.16 -9.71 11.19
CA ASP A 240 -12.14 -10.78 10.17
C ASP A 240 -11.53 -10.34 8.83
N TYR A 241 -10.43 -9.60 8.88
CA TYR A 241 -9.78 -9.12 7.67
C TYR A 241 -9.28 -10.25 6.79
N ARG A 242 -9.69 -10.24 5.50
CA ARG A 242 -9.41 -11.31 4.54
C ARG A 242 -8.62 -10.85 3.31
N GLY A 243 -8.31 -9.57 3.23
CA GLY A 243 -7.58 -8.96 2.11
C GLY A 243 -6.09 -9.31 2.07
N ILE A 244 -5.31 -8.43 1.47
CA ILE A 244 -3.86 -8.53 1.37
C ILE A 244 -3.24 -7.64 2.46
N LEU A 245 -2.31 -8.20 3.25
CA LEU A 245 -1.46 -7.41 4.12
C LEU A 245 -0.07 -7.39 3.49
N THR A 246 0.38 -6.21 3.10
CA THR A 246 1.68 -5.94 2.50
C THR A 246 2.62 -5.37 3.55
N ILE A 247 3.69 -6.08 3.86
CA ILE A 247 4.77 -5.54 4.71
C ILE A 247 5.52 -4.49 3.89
N GLU A 248 5.59 -3.26 4.41
CA GLU A 248 6.21 -2.11 3.73
C GLU A 248 7.41 -1.56 4.50
N SER A 249 8.19 -2.44 5.10
CA SER A 249 9.42 -2.01 5.76
C SER A 249 10.50 -1.62 4.77
N ALA A 250 11.09 -0.44 4.95
CA ALA A 250 12.02 0.22 4.04
C ALA A 250 13.46 0.28 4.59
N PRO A 251 14.28 -0.74 4.39
CA PRO A 251 15.64 -0.78 4.94
C PRO A 251 16.54 0.36 4.39
N GLY A 252 16.32 0.76 3.15
CA GLY A 252 17.12 1.78 2.49
C GLY A 252 16.74 3.22 2.81
N CYS A 253 15.48 3.50 3.10
CA CYS A 253 15.01 4.86 3.39
C CYS A 253 15.64 5.44 4.67
N MET A 254 16.04 4.58 5.59
CA MET A 254 16.52 4.98 6.90
C MET A 254 18.01 4.73 7.13
N PHE A 255 18.76 4.33 6.11
CA PHE A 255 20.21 4.01 6.20
C PHE A 255 20.57 3.03 7.34
N ARG A 256 19.60 2.21 7.78
CA ARG A 256 19.72 1.39 8.99
C ARG A 256 20.34 0.02 8.76
N CYS A 257 20.28 -0.51 7.55
CA CYS A 257 21.06 -1.68 7.20
C CYS A 257 21.50 -1.64 5.74
N ALA A 258 22.70 -2.18 5.52
CA ALA A 258 23.22 -2.34 4.16
C ALA A 258 22.51 -3.52 3.47
N TYR A 259 22.27 -3.41 2.15
CA TYR A 259 22.03 -4.58 1.32
C TYR A 259 23.31 -5.45 1.32
N PRO A 260 23.29 -6.74 1.53
CA PRO A 260 22.21 -7.71 1.58
C PRO A 260 21.64 -7.99 2.98
N GLU A 261 22.00 -7.27 4.02
CA GLU A 261 21.43 -7.49 5.38
C GLU A 261 19.94 -7.24 5.43
N SER A 262 19.43 -6.37 4.54
CA SER A 262 18.00 -6.09 4.39
C SER A 262 17.16 -7.35 4.15
N ASP A 263 17.68 -8.33 3.40
CA ASP A 263 16.97 -9.58 3.15
C ASP A 263 16.74 -10.37 4.44
N LYS A 264 17.78 -10.47 5.28
CA LYS A 264 17.67 -11.16 6.58
C LYS A 264 16.69 -10.46 7.50
N ARG A 265 16.71 -9.13 7.49
CA ARG A 265 15.83 -8.30 8.32
C ARG A 265 14.37 -8.43 7.89
N ILE A 266 14.07 -8.40 6.59
CA ILE A 266 12.69 -8.55 6.13
C ILE A 266 12.18 -9.97 6.35
N LEU A 267 12.99 -10.99 6.18
CA LEU A 267 12.60 -12.36 6.49
C LEU A 267 12.33 -12.54 8.00
N LYS A 268 13.13 -11.92 8.87
CA LYS A 268 12.85 -11.88 10.31
C LYS A 268 11.53 -11.14 10.61
N THR A 269 11.30 -10.00 9.97
CA THR A 269 10.04 -9.25 10.06
C THR A 269 8.85 -10.12 9.65
N TYR A 270 8.98 -10.87 8.57
CA TYR A 270 7.94 -11.78 8.11
C TYR A 270 7.70 -12.93 9.10
N GLU A 271 8.73 -13.50 9.71
CA GLU A 271 8.58 -14.51 10.77
C GLU A 271 7.88 -13.93 12.01
N ILE A 272 8.22 -12.72 12.44
CA ILE A 272 7.53 -12.03 13.54
C ILE A 272 6.04 -11.90 13.21
N TRP A 273 5.72 -11.44 12.00
CA TRP A 273 4.33 -11.32 11.56
C TRP A 273 3.59 -12.67 11.59
N LYS A 274 4.19 -13.73 11.03
CA LYS A 274 3.59 -15.07 11.05
C LYS A 274 3.30 -15.56 12.45
N GLN A 275 4.22 -15.36 13.39
CA GLN A 275 4.01 -15.69 14.80
C GLN A 275 2.82 -14.92 15.41
N CYS A 276 2.69 -13.62 15.12
CA CYS A 276 1.59 -12.79 15.62
C CYS A 276 0.22 -13.27 15.12
N ILE A 277 0.12 -13.76 13.89
CA ILE A 277 -1.14 -14.28 13.32
C ILE A 277 -1.38 -15.77 13.58
N GLY A 278 -0.43 -16.46 14.23
CA GLY A 278 -0.54 -17.88 14.58
C GLY A 278 -0.30 -18.84 13.39
N LYS A 279 0.62 -18.49 12.50
CA LYS A 279 1.07 -19.32 11.35
C LYS A 279 2.49 -19.81 11.52
#